data_4c54cf1b15290aebf4999c3d721a03cb
#
_entry.id   4c54cf1b15290aebf4999c3d721a03cb
#
_cell.length_a   1.000
_cell.length_b   1.000
_cell.length_c   1.000
_cell.angle_alpha   90.00
_cell.angle_beta   90.00
_cell.angle_gamma   90.00
#
_symmetry.space_group_name_H-M   'P 1'
#
loop_
_entity.id
_entity.type
_entity.pdbx_description
1 polymer ?
#
loop_
_entity_poly.entity_id
_entity_poly.type
_entity_poly.pdbx_seq_one_letter_code
_entity_poly.pdbx_strand_id
1 'polypeptide(L)'
;MTTTQLSVLFIWLSVTVAAFVYFIDSKLVSFNFDNKLSDVGHQQLANSLKQYIEPTDYNTILHFYQPNCQCQQYSEAHIQDINNMAEANNFSVKNINIKDHMLVPATPSVAILNNSGEIVYFGPYGEGLACSQTSGYAQTILNNFIKGYDANLIIKEAEGCYCKV
;
A
#
# COMPACT_ATOMS: atom_id res chain seq x y z
N MET A 1 -26.95 -36.93 -17.11
CA MET A 1 -25.47 -36.90 -17.16
C MET A 1 -24.99 -38.30 -16.83
N THR A 2 -24.08 -38.85 -17.62
CA THR A 2 -23.43 -40.12 -17.30
C THR A 2 -22.34 -39.89 -16.21
N THR A 3 -22.03 -40.95 -15.46
CA THR A 3 -20.95 -40.88 -14.42
C THR A 3 -19.62 -40.37 -14.99
N THR A 4 -19.30 -40.75 -16.25
CA THR A 4 -18.12 -40.29 -16.96
C THR A 4 -18.12 -38.76 -17.19
N GLN A 5 -19.27 -38.21 -17.60
CA GLN A 5 -19.40 -36.75 -17.81
C GLN A 5 -19.25 -35.99 -16.49
N LEU A 6 -19.76 -36.51 -15.40
CA LEU A 6 -19.62 -35.93 -14.08
C LEU A 6 -18.17 -35.93 -13.63
N SER A 7 -17.45 -37.05 -13.81
CA SER A 7 -16.02 -37.15 -13.47
C SER A 7 -15.16 -36.16 -14.26
N VAL A 8 -15.40 -36.01 -15.56
CA VAL A 8 -14.69 -35.05 -16.40
C VAL A 8 -14.95 -33.63 -15.94
N LEU A 9 -16.18 -33.29 -15.57
CA LEU A 9 -16.52 -31.95 -15.03
C LEU A 9 -15.78 -31.67 -13.73
N PHE A 10 -15.76 -32.64 -12.80
CA PHE A 10 -15.04 -32.45 -11.53
C PHE A 10 -13.54 -32.30 -11.72
N ILE A 11 -12.91 -33.10 -12.60
CA ILE A 11 -11.48 -32.96 -12.89
C ILE A 11 -11.18 -31.56 -13.48
N TRP A 12 -11.97 -31.13 -14.46
CA TRP A 12 -11.83 -29.85 -15.11
C TRP A 12 -11.95 -28.70 -14.08
N LEU A 13 -12.99 -28.75 -13.25
CA LEU A 13 -13.20 -27.73 -12.21
C LEU A 13 -12.04 -27.68 -11.22
N SER A 14 -11.57 -28.85 -10.76
CA SER A 14 -10.47 -28.94 -9.81
C SER A 14 -9.17 -28.37 -10.39
N VAL A 15 -8.85 -28.69 -11.65
CA VAL A 15 -7.68 -28.14 -12.34
C VAL A 15 -7.80 -26.63 -12.51
N THR A 16 -8.98 -26.15 -12.88
CA THR A 16 -9.22 -24.70 -13.05
C THR A 16 -9.04 -23.96 -11.72
N VAL A 17 -9.66 -24.45 -10.63
CA VAL A 17 -9.51 -23.84 -9.30
C VAL A 17 -8.05 -23.84 -8.85
N ALA A 18 -7.35 -24.97 -9.00
CA ALA A 18 -5.94 -25.07 -8.63
C ALA A 18 -5.08 -24.10 -9.45
N ALA A 19 -5.35 -23.94 -10.74
CA ALA A 19 -4.63 -22.98 -11.59
C ALA A 19 -4.88 -21.53 -11.15
N PHE A 20 -6.11 -21.17 -10.79
CA PHE A 20 -6.43 -19.84 -10.26
C PHE A 20 -5.75 -19.56 -8.94
N VAL A 21 -5.80 -20.50 -7.99
CA VAL A 21 -5.13 -20.36 -6.69
C VAL A 21 -3.63 -20.15 -6.89
N TYR A 22 -2.99 -21.00 -7.69
CA TYR A 22 -1.57 -20.88 -8.00
C TYR A 22 -1.23 -19.53 -8.65
N PHE A 23 -2.04 -19.09 -9.62
CA PHE A 23 -1.81 -17.81 -10.30
C PHE A 23 -1.93 -16.62 -9.34
N ILE A 24 -2.92 -16.63 -8.47
CA ILE A 24 -3.13 -15.57 -7.47
C ILE A 24 -1.97 -15.54 -6.48
N ASP A 25 -1.67 -16.70 -5.88
CA ASP A 25 -0.61 -16.82 -4.87
C ASP A 25 0.77 -16.40 -5.42
N SER A 26 1.06 -16.76 -6.67
CA SER A 26 2.32 -16.38 -7.33
C SER A 26 2.52 -14.87 -7.54
N LYS A 27 1.47 -14.05 -7.38
CA LYS A 27 1.52 -12.59 -7.54
C LYS A 27 1.53 -11.84 -6.21
N LEU A 28 1.23 -12.54 -5.12
CA LEU A 28 1.27 -11.94 -3.79
C LEU A 28 2.69 -12.00 -3.24
N VAL A 29 3.14 -10.87 -2.73
CA VAL A 29 4.45 -10.73 -2.12
C VAL A 29 4.33 -9.91 -0.83
N SER A 30 5.22 -10.16 0.11
CA SER A 30 5.27 -9.37 1.35
C SER A 30 5.68 -7.92 1.05
N PHE A 31 5.04 -6.96 1.69
CA PHE A 31 5.42 -5.55 1.59
C PHE A 31 6.84 -5.30 2.08
N ASN A 32 7.24 -5.94 3.17
CA ASN A 32 8.57 -5.79 3.78
C ASN A 32 9.50 -6.95 3.39
N PHE A 33 9.76 -7.14 2.10
CA PHE A 33 10.55 -8.25 1.53
C PHE A 33 11.88 -8.52 2.20
N ASP A 34 12.64 -7.46 2.45
CA ASP A 34 14.02 -7.56 2.94
C ASP A 34 14.12 -7.24 4.42
N ASN A 35 12.99 -7.29 5.14
CA ASN A 35 12.92 -6.93 6.55
C ASN A 35 13.45 -5.52 6.86
N LYS A 36 13.43 -4.61 5.86
CA LYS A 36 13.93 -3.23 5.98
C LYS A 36 13.30 -2.46 7.15
N LEU A 37 12.06 -2.79 7.48
CA LEU A 37 11.29 -2.13 8.56
C LEU A 37 11.33 -2.88 9.89
N SER A 38 11.93 -4.07 9.97
CA SER A 38 11.82 -4.94 11.16
C SER A 38 12.30 -4.25 12.43
N ASP A 39 13.46 -3.61 12.38
CA ASP A 39 14.08 -2.94 13.51
C ASP A 39 13.92 -1.40 13.46
N VAL A 40 13.11 -0.89 12.52
CA VAL A 40 12.92 0.55 12.33
C VAL A 40 11.81 1.05 13.24
N GLY A 41 12.17 1.97 14.13
CA GLY A 41 11.21 2.70 14.97
C GLY A 41 10.57 3.87 14.22
N HIS A 42 9.42 4.35 14.73
CA HIS A 42 8.68 5.50 14.17
C HIS A 42 9.57 6.73 13.97
N GLN A 43 10.39 7.06 14.96
CA GLN A 43 11.28 8.24 14.92
C GLN A 43 12.33 8.14 13.80
N GLN A 44 12.91 6.97 13.61
CA GLN A 44 13.92 6.73 12.58
C GLN A 44 13.31 6.85 11.19
N LEU A 45 12.14 6.26 10.99
CA LEU A 45 11.40 6.36 9.72
C LEU A 45 10.95 7.80 9.47
N ALA A 46 10.36 8.49 10.47
CA ALA A 46 9.97 9.88 10.35
C ALA A 46 11.15 10.77 9.93
N ASN A 47 12.32 10.60 10.58
CA ASN A 47 13.52 11.37 10.23
C ASN A 47 13.98 11.10 8.80
N SER A 48 13.87 9.88 8.30
CA SER A 48 14.23 9.56 6.92
C SER A 48 13.28 10.18 5.90
N LEU A 49 12.01 10.37 6.26
CA LEU A 49 10.99 10.97 5.39
C LEU A 49 11.06 12.51 5.38
N LYS A 50 11.67 13.14 6.38
CA LYS A 50 11.81 14.61 6.46
C LYS A 50 12.53 15.22 5.26
N GLN A 51 13.41 14.49 4.58
CA GLN A 51 14.06 14.95 3.36
C GLN A 51 13.08 15.27 2.20
N TYR A 52 11.87 14.73 2.24
CA TYR A 52 10.83 14.95 1.23
C TYR A 52 9.83 16.04 1.64
N ILE A 53 9.92 16.56 2.86
CA ILE A 53 8.97 17.52 3.41
C ILE A 53 9.66 18.88 3.46
N GLU A 54 8.98 19.91 2.99
CA GLU A 54 9.38 21.28 3.27
C GLU A 54 8.84 21.70 4.64
N PRO A 55 9.50 22.61 5.35
CA PRO A 55 8.97 23.17 6.57
C PRO A 55 7.67 23.92 6.25
N THR A 56 6.55 23.24 6.43
CA THR A 56 5.22 23.79 6.20
C THR A 56 4.36 23.49 7.41
N ASP A 57 3.38 24.36 7.66
CA ASP A 57 2.37 24.13 8.71
C ASP A 57 1.28 23.14 8.28
N TYR A 58 1.48 22.40 7.17
CA TYR A 58 0.50 21.51 6.61
C TYR A 58 0.82 20.03 6.87
N ASN A 59 -0.23 19.25 7.12
CA ASN A 59 -0.12 17.80 7.05
C ASN A 59 0.30 17.39 5.64
N THR A 60 1.11 16.33 5.51
CA THR A 60 1.71 15.96 4.22
C THR A 60 1.44 14.50 3.90
N ILE A 61 1.12 14.24 2.64
CA ILE A 61 1.00 12.90 2.06
C ILE A 61 2.12 12.70 1.05
N LEU A 62 2.89 11.62 1.22
CA LEU A 62 3.95 11.21 0.30
C LEU A 62 3.53 9.91 -0.38
N HIS A 63 3.29 9.97 -1.68
CA HIS A 63 3.04 8.79 -2.51
C HIS A 63 4.35 8.29 -3.09
N PHE A 64 4.75 7.06 -2.75
CA PHE A 64 5.97 6.43 -3.26
C PHE A 64 5.64 5.52 -4.44
N TYR A 65 6.32 5.72 -5.54
CA TYR A 65 6.11 4.97 -6.77
C TYR A 65 7.41 4.68 -7.52
N GLN A 66 7.37 3.66 -8.40
CA GLN A 66 8.39 3.36 -9.38
C GLN A 66 7.75 3.31 -10.78
N PRO A 67 8.34 3.94 -11.82
CA PRO A 67 7.74 4.02 -13.14
C PRO A 67 7.43 2.67 -13.80
N ASN A 68 8.20 1.62 -13.47
CA ASN A 68 8.07 0.30 -14.06
C ASN A 68 7.30 -0.69 -13.16
N CYS A 69 6.70 -0.22 -12.08
CA CYS A 69 5.93 -1.06 -11.19
C CYS A 69 4.52 -1.32 -11.75
N GLN A 70 4.29 -2.53 -12.24
CA GLN A 70 2.96 -2.92 -12.76
C GLN A 70 1.88 -2.93 -11.68
N CYS A 71 2.26 -3.06 -10.40
CA CYS A 71 1.31 -3.05 -9.29
C CYS A 71 0.72 -1.65 -9.04
N GLN A 72 1.34 -0.59 -9.56
CA GLN A 72 0.86 0.79 -9.42
C GLN A 72 -0.60 0.95 -9.89
N GLN A 73 -0.96 0.30 -11.01
CA GLN A 73 -2.31 0.38 -11.58
C GLN A 73 -3.43 -0.08 -10.62
N TYR A 74 -3.12 -1.00 -9.71
CA TYR A 74 -4.10 -1.50 -8.74
C TYR A 74 -4.35 -0.53 -7.57
N SER A 75 -3.45 0.41 -7.36
CA SER A 75 -3.56 1.42 -6.30
C SER A 75 -4.10 2.77 -6.79
N GLU A 76 -4.32 2.93 -8.11
CA GLU A 76 -4.69 4.22 -8.70
C GLU A 76 -5.97 4.80 -8.14
N ALA A 77 -7.01 3.97 -7.96
CA ALA A 77 -8.28 4.41 -7.37
C ALA A 77 -8.09 4.92 -5.93
N HIS A 78 -7.28 4.22 -5.13
CA HIS A 78 -6.96 4.65 -3.77
C HIS A 78 -6.16 5.95 -3.72
N ILE A 79 -5.22 6.11 -4.66
CA ILE A 79 -4.42 7.34 -4.80
C ILE A 79 -5.34 8.52 -5.09
N GLN A 80 -6.27 8.36 -6.04
CA GLN A 80 -7.23 9.41 -6.39
C GLN A 80 -8.13 9.79 -5.21
N ASP A 81 -8.67 8.81 -4.49
CA ASP A 81 -9.51 9.05 -3.32
C ASP A 81 -8.74 9.77 -2.20
N ILE A 82 -7.50 9.34 -1.93
CA ILE A 82 -6.63 10.00 -0.95
C ILE A 82 -6.33 11.43 -1.38
N ASN A 83 -6.06 11.70 -2.66
CA ASN A 83 -5.82 13.03 -3.19
C ASN A 83 -7.04 13.94 -3.01
N ASN A 84 -8.24 13.44 -3.31
CA ASN A 84 -9.49 14.18 -3.11
C ASN A 84 -9.71 14.53 -1.64
N MET A 85 -9.44 13.58 -0.72
CA MET A 85 -9.53 13.83 0.72
C MET A 85 -8.47 14.83 1.19
N ALA A 86 -7.26 14.75 0.66
CA ALA A 86 -6.15 15.63 0.97
C ALA A 86 -6.46 17.09 0.55
N GLU A 87 -6.94 17.28 -0.68
CA GLU A 87 -7.31 18.58 -1.20
C GLU A 87 -8.43 19.23 -0.36
N ALA A 88 -9.46 18.45 -0.03
CA ALA A 88 -10.59 18.93 0.79
C ALA A 88 -10.19 19.33 2.22
N ASN A 89 -9.03 18.87 2.72
CA ASN A 89 -8.57 19.10 4.09
C ASN A 89 -7.22 19.83 4.17
N ASN A 90 -6.79 20.48 3.09
CA ASN A 90 -5.56 21.29 3.02
C ASN A 90 -4.27 20.51 3.36
N PHE A 91 -4.14 19.25 2.92
CA PHE A 91 -2.89 18.52 2.98
C PHE A 91 -1.98 18.89 1.80
N SER A 92 -0.69 18.90 2.04
CA SER A 92 0.32 18.91 0.97
C SER A 92 0.47 17.49 0.41
N VAL A 93 0.43 17.32 -0.92
CA VAL A 93 0.61 16.01 -1.56
C VAL A 93 1.85 16.04 -2.43
N LYS A 94 2.72 15.04 -2.26
CA LYS A 94 3.94 14.88 -3.07
C LYS A 94 4.04 13.45 -3.61
N ASN A 95 4.40 13.35 -4.90
CA ASN A 95 4.70 12.08 -5.55
C ASN A 95 6.22 11.88 -5.60
N ILE A 96 6.70 10.82 -4.97
CA ILE A 96 8.12 10.53 -4.80
C ILE A 96 8.48 9.32 -5.67
N ASN A 97 9.28 9.56 -6.71
CA ASN A 97 9.85 8.48 -7.50
C ASN A 97 11.01 7.87 -6.72
N ILE A 98 10.80 6.65 -6.24
CA ILE A 98 11.78 5.89 -5.46
C ILE A 98 12.58 4.99 -6.38
N LYS A 99 13.88 5.21 -6.45
CA LYS A 99 14.82 4.31 -7.14
C LYS A 99 15.55 3.41 -6.17
N ASP A 100 15.95 3.97 -5.07
CA ASP A 100 16.63 3.28 -3.97
C ASP A 100 16.44 4.12 -2.70
N HIS A 101 15.75 3.56 -1.73
CA HIS A 101 15.56 4.20 -0.44
C HIS A 101 15.64 3.16 0.66
N MET A 102 16.55 3.37 1.60
CA MET A 102 16.86 2.36 2.62
C MET A 102 15.66 1.90 3.45
N LEU A 103 14.66 2.78 3.68
CA LEU A 103 13.53 2.49 4.57
C LEU A 103 12.17 2.35 3.88
N VAL A 104 12.07 2.61 2.57
CA VAL A 104 10.85 2.29 1.80
C VAL A 104 11.04 0.91 1.17
N PRO A 105 10.35 -0.13 1.63
CA PRO A 105 10.65 -1.50 1.20
C PRO A 105 10.08 -1.82 -0.16
N ALA A 106 8.90 -1.28 -0.49
CA ALA A 106 8.18 -1.61 -1.70
C ALA A 106 7.27 -0.46 -2.17
N THR A 107 6.91 -0.50 -3.45
CA THR A 107 5.94 0.38 -4.09
C THR A 107 4.80 -0.42 -4.73
N PRO A 108 3.61 0.14 -4.89
CA PRO A 108 3.16 1.45 -4.41
C PRO A 108 2.97 1.49 -2.88
N SER A 109 3.34 2.62 -2.28
CA SER A 109 3.17 2.84 -0.84
C SER A 109 2.95 4.32 -0.53
N VAL A 110 2.54 4.62 0.69
CA VAL A 110 2.20 5.98 1.09
C VAL A 110 2.62 6.26 2.53
N ALA A 111 3.05 7.49 2.80
CA ALA A 111 3.18 8.03 4.14
C ALA A 111 2.21 9.20 4.33
N ILE A 112 1.57 9.24 5.49
CA ILE A 112 0.78 10.37 5.96
C ILE A 112 1.49 10.92 7.18
N LEU A 113 1.82 12.20 7.15
CA LEU A 113 2.57 12.89 8.18
C LEU A 113 1.74 14.06 8.70
N ASN A 114 1.77 14.27 10.01
CA ASN A 114 1.17 15.45 10.59
C ASN A 114 2.04 16.70 10.34
N ASN A 115 1.55 17.87 10.72
CA ASN A 115 2.25 19.16 10.58
C ASN A 115 3.58 19.25 11.39
N SER A 116 3.79 18.36 12.36
CA SER A 116 5.04 18.21 13.11
C SER A 116 6.03 17.25 12.42
N GLY A 117 5.63 16.63 11.30
CA GLY A 117 6.43 15.64 10.58
C GLY A 117 6.47 14.27 11.26
N GLU A 118 5.51 13.98 12.14
CA GLU A 118 5.34 12.66 12.75
C GLU A 118 4.48 11.77 11.87
N ILE A 119 4.74 10.47 11.92
CA ILE A 119 4.03 9.49 11.09
C ILE A 119 2.65 9.23 11.68
N VAL A 120 1.61 9.55 10.94
CA VAL A 120 0.23 9.11 11.17
C VAL A 120 0.03 7.72 10.56
N TYR A 121 0.56 7.53 9.35
CA TYR A 121 0.52 6.25 8.64
C TYR A 121 1.76 6.08 7.76
N PHE A 122 2.29 4.85 7.69
CA PHE A 122 3.22 4.43 6.65
C PHE A 122 2.95 2.98 6.26
N GLY A 123 2.84 2.71 4.97
CA GLY A 123 2.61 1.37 4.46
C GLY A 123 2.03 1.33 3.05
N PRO A 124 1.55 0.14 2.61
CA PRO A 124 0.86 0.00 1.34
C PRO A 124 -0.54 0.62 1.38
N TYR A 125 -1.15 0.84 0.24
CA TYR A 125 -2.54 1.32 0.17
C TYR A 125 -3.54 0.28 0.71
N GLY A 126 -3.27 -1.00 0.50
CA GLY A 126 -4.10 -2.12 0.93
C GLY A 126 -3.40 -3.45 0.69
N GLU A 127 -4.12 -4.56 0.86
CA GLU A 127 -3.67 -5.93 0.66
C GLU A 127 -4.29 -6.58 -0.58
N GLY A 128 -3.70 -7.70 -1.01
CA GLY A 128 -4.18 -8.50 -2.11
C GLY A 128 -3.76 -7.99 -3.49
N LEU A 129 -4.29 -8.65 -4.53
CA LEU A 129 -4.01 -8.32 -5.94
C LEU A 129 -4.75 -7.08 -6.42
N ALA A 130 -5.95 -6.90 -5.96
CA ALA A 130 -6.74 -5.72 -6.18
C ALA A 130 -6.92 -5.11 -4.80
N CYS A 131 -6.27 -3.98 -4.55
CA CYS A 131 -6.75 -3.11 -3.51
C CYS A 131 -8.24 -3.01 -3.76
N SER A 132 -9.02 -3.71 -2.96
CA SER A 132 -10.45 -3.89 -3.24
C SER A 132 -11.14 -2.53 -3.30
N GLN A 133 -12.29 -2.47 -3.94
CA GLN A 133 -13.17 -1.28 -3.94
C GLN A 133 -13.63 -0.85 -2.53
N THR A 134 -13.14 -1.53 -1.49
CA THR A 134 -13.30 -1.11 -0.09
C THR A 134 -12.17 -0.16 0.29
N SER A 135 -12.43 0.71 1.25
CA SER A 135 -11.42 1.64 1.77
C SER A 135 -10.16 0.88 2.21
N GLY A 136 -9.03 1.18 1.56
CA GLY A 136 -7.73 0.63 1.93
C GLY A 136 -7.25 1.15 3.29
N TYR A 137 -6.13 0.63 3.77
CA TYR A 137 -5.53 1.05 5.04
C TYR A 137 -5.30 2.56 5.10
N ALA A 138 -4.62 3.10 4.09
CA ALA A 138 -4.27 4.51 4.04
C ALA A 138 -5.50 5.43 4.05
N GLN A 139 -6.55 5.10 3.29
CA GLN A 139 -7.80 5.86 3.26
C GLN A 139 -8.51 5.84 4.61
N THR A 140 -8.57 4.65 5.23
CA THR A 140 -9.20 4.48 6.55
C THR A 140 -8.49 5.32 7.61
N ILE A 141 -7.15 5.28 7.63
CA ILE A 141 -6.36 6.04 8.59
C ILE A 141 -6.45 7.55 8.31
N LEU A 142 -6.37 7.97 7.04
CA LEU A 142 -6.53 9.38 6.68
C LEU A 142 -7.89 9.92 7.13
N ASN A 143 -8.97 9.17 6.87
CA ASN A 143 -10.31 9.56 7.28
C ASN A 143 -10.44 9.66 8.81
N ASN A 144 -9.81 8.74 9.56
CA ASN A 144 -9.78 8.79 11.01
C ASN A 144 -8.97 10.00 11.51
N PHE A 145 -7.82 10.26 10.92
CA PHE A 145 -6.97 11.40 11.27
C PHE A 145 -7.68 12.74 11.04
N ILE A 146 -8.38 12.90 9.91
CA ILE A 146 -9.21 14.09 9.62
C ILE A 146 -10.29 14.28 10.69
N LYS A 147 -10.81 13.20 11.28
CA LYS A 147 -11.79 13.25 12.38
C LYS A 147 -11.16 13.46 13.77
N GLY A 148 -9.84 13.63 13.84
CA GLY A 148 -9.11 13.85 15.08
C GLY A 148 -8.64 12.59 15.81
N TYR A 149 -8.66 11.42 15.16
CA TYR A 149 -8.10 10.18 15.69
C TYR A 149 -6.71 9.93 15.11
N ASP A 150 -5.70 9.94 15.94
CA ASP A 150 -4.31 9.65 15.53
C ASP A 150 -3.99 8.15 15.73
N ALA A 151 -3.50 7.51 14.68
CA ALA A 151 -3.24 6.07 14.69
C ALA A 151 -1.76 5.72 14.89
N ASN A 152 -0.82 6.59 14.47
CA ASN A 152 0.63 6.35 14.49
C ASN A 152 1.01 4.94 13.97
N LEU A 153 0.45 4.54 12.82
CA LEU A 153 0.49 3.17 12.33
C LEU A 153 1.54 2.98 11.23
N ILE A 154 2.42 2.00 11.42
CA ILE A 154 3.33 1.49 10.38
C ILE A 154 2.92 0.07 10.05
N ILE A 155 2.46 -0.18 8.82
CA ILE A 155 2.18 -1.52 8.33
C ILE A 155 3.47 -2.14 7.80
N LYS A 156 3.95 -3.17 8.46
CA LYS A 156 5.15 -3.93 8.08
C LYS A 156 4.78 -5.25 7.41
N GLU A 157 3.71 -5.88 7.88
CA GLU A 157 3.27 -7.21 7.47
C GLU A 157 1.97 -7.08 6.67
N ALA A 158 2.10 -6.95 5.37
CA ALA A 158 0.99 -6.98 4.42
C ALA A 158 1.42 -7.81 3.21
N GLU A 159 0.49 -8.56 2.64
CA GLU A 159 0.71 -9.33 1.41
C GLU A 159 -0.12 -8.75 0.27
N GLY A 160 0.51 -8.52 -0.87
CA GLY A 160 -0.17 -7.89 -2.00
C GLY A 160 0.69 -7.81 -3.25
N CYS A 161 0.19 -7.08 -4.25
CA CYS A 161 0.98 -6.74 -5.43
C CYS A 161 1.88 -5.55 -5.10
N TYR A 162 3.16 -5.82 -4.87
CA TYR A 162 4.16 -4.80 -4.59
C TYR A 162 5.40 -5.02 -5.44
N CYS A 163 6.09 -3.94 -5.77
CA CYS A 163 7.39 -3.96 -6.44
C CYS A 163 8.47 -3.61 -5.42
N LYS A 164 9.50 -4.44 -5.34
CA LYS A 164 10.64 -4.20 -4.46
C LYS A 164 11.38 -2.92 -4.85
N VAL A 165 11.81 -2.15 -3.85
CA VAL A 165 12.66 -0.97 -4.01
C VAL A 165 14.12 -1.31 -3.71
#